data_d9a7fafcf4829a1d7f1d5bd63d8f9491
#
_entry.id   d9a7fafcf4829a1d7f1d5bd63d8f9491
#
_cell.length_a   1.000
_cell.length_b   1.000
_cell.length_c   1.000
_cell.angle_alpha   90.00
_cell.angle_beta   90.00
_cell.angle_gamma   90.00
#
_symmetry.space_group_name_H-M   'P 1'
#
loop_
_entity.id
_entity.type
_entity.pdbx_description
1 polymer ?
#
loop_
_entity_poly.entity_id
_entity_poly.type
_entity_poly.pdbx_seq_one_letter_code
_entity_poly.pdbx_strand_id
1 'polypeptide(L)'
;MKKADFRKLFDDKILILDGATGTNLMNAGMPLGVCPEKWILEHPQIMFDLQVAYLNAGTDILYAPTFTCNRIKLNEYGLADDLEDMNRRLVELSKEAVKAAGHGLVAGDITMTGEMLYPMGKLKFEELVDVYKEQIKVIDESGCDLLVVETMMSLAETRAAVIAANEVSDLPIIASLTFNEDGRTLYGTDPVTAVNVLQNLGVAAIGVNCSTGPDKMVELVRQMKSIAFILSLIHISEPTRHLRIS
;
A
#
# COMPACT_ATOMS: atom_id res chain seq x y z
N MET A 1 -12.77 9.43 5.21
CA MET A 1 -13.37 10.08 3.98
C MET A 1 -14.31 9.10 3.31
N LYS A 2 -15.41 9.55 2.64
CA LYS A 2 -16.29 8.64 1.89
C LYS A 2 -15.79 8.40 0.48
N LYS A 3 -16.04 7.20 -0.09
CA LYS A 3 -15.64 6.83 -1.47
C LYS A 3 -16.10 7.87 -2.53
N ALA A 4 -17.31 8.46 -2.36
CA ALA A 4 -17.82 9.48 -3.27
C ALA A 4 -17.06 10.82 -3.22
N ASP A 5 -16.44 11.14 -2.10
CA ASP A 5 -15.70 12.39 -1.91
C ASP A 5 -14.26 12.28 -2.39
N PHE A 6 -13.69 11.07 -2.41
CA PHE A 6 -12.34 10.81 -2.87
C PHE A 6 -12.13 11.28 -4.32
N ARG A 7 -13.08 10.99 -5.22
CA ARG A 7 -12.98 11.39 -6.62
C ARG A 7 -12.91 12.91 -6.80
N LYS A 8 -13.60 13.67 -5.95
CA LYS A 8 -13.62 15.14 -6.02
C LYS A 8 -12.24 15.77 -5.75
N LEU A 9 -11.37 15.06 -5.03
CA LEU A 9 -10.01 15.55 -4.76
C LEU A 9 -9.16 15.67 -6.03
N PHE A 10 -9.54 14.99 -7.12
CA PHE A 10 -8.84 14.97 -8.39
C PHE A 10 -9.44 15.93 -9.44
N ASP A 11 -10.53 16.64 -9.12
CA ASP A 11 -11.21 17.51 -10.09
C ASP A 11 -10.31 18.68 -10.51
N ASP A 12 -9.49 19.18 -9.59
CA ASP A 12 -8.67 20.38 -9.81
C ASP A 12 -7.15 20.12 -9.80
N LYS A 13 -6.69 18.92 -9.38
CA LYS A 13 -5.25 18.64 -9.26
C LYS A 13 -4.90 17.17 -9.34
N ILE A 14 -3.63 16.91 -9.67
CA ILE A 14 -2.99 15.60 -9.47
C ILE A 14 -2.58 15.52 -7.99
N LEU A 15 -2.94 14.44 -7.31
CA LEU A 15 -2.48 14.17 -5.95
C LEU A 15 -1.12 13.46 -5.97
N ILE A 16 -0.24 13.91 -5.10
CA ILE A 16 1.11 13.37 -4.95
C ILE A 16 1.14 12.48 -3.69
N LEU A 17 1.58 11.24 -3.89
CA LEU A 17 1.84 10.29 -2.82
C LEU A 17 3.24 10.51 -2.24
N ASP A 18 3.50 9.99 -1.05
CA ASP A 18 4.84 9.99 -0.50
C ASP A 18 5.81 9.07 -1.28
N GLY A 19 7.05 9.00 -0.84
CA GLY A 19 8.12 8.30 -1.54
C GLY A 19 8.72 7.15 -0.73
N ALA A 20 9.99 6.86 -1.03
CA ALA A 20 10.71 5.75 -0.44
C ALA A 20 10.76 5.81 1.09
N THR A 21 10.23 4.78 1.75
CA THR A 21 10.33 4.61 3.20
C THR A 21 11.48 3.68 3.58
N GLY A 22 11.51 2.48 3.04
CA GLY A 22 12.50 1.45 3.42
C GLY A 22 13.95 1.90 3.32
N THR A 23 14.34 2.48 2.19
CA THR A 23 15.71 2.99 1.98
C THR A 23 16.07 4.12 2.96
N ASN A 24 15.12 5.03 3.23
CA ASN A 24 15.36 6.11 4.20
C ASN A 24 15.53 5.57 5.63
N LEU A 25 14.76 4.56 6.04
CA LEU A 25 14.92 3.91 7.34
C LEU A 25 16.26 3.16 7.44
N MET A 26 16.66 2.44 6.39
CA MET A 26 17.98 1.79 6.36
C MET A 26 19.12 2.80 6.45
N ASN A 27 19.04 3.93 5.74
CA ASN A 27 20.00 5.02 5.83
C ASN A 27 20.03 5.66 7.23
N ALA A 28 18.91 5.65 7.94
CA ALA A 28 18.81 6.11 9.32
C ALA A 28 19.25 5.06 10.36
N GLY A 29 19.71 3.87 9.91
CA GLY A 29 20.30 2.85 10.78
C GLY A 29 19.41 1.64 11.05
N MET A 30 18.27 1.47 10.36
CA MET A 30 17.47 0.25 10.48
C MET A 30 18.24 -0.96 9.96
N PRO A 31 18.47 -2.00 10.78
CA PRO A 31 19.17 -3.21 10.36
C PRO A 31 18.33 -4.03 9.36
N LEU A 32 19.02 -4.86 8.55
CA LEU A 32 18.33 -5.88 7.76
C LEU A 32 17.80 -7.01 8.64
N GLY A 33 16.64 -7.57 8.24
CA GLY A 33 16.06 -8.75 8.90
C GLY A 33 15.28 -8.47 10.18
N VAL A 34 15.07 -7.21 10.53
CA VAL A 34 14.16 -6.82 11.62
C VAL A 34 12.76 -6.58 11.08
N CYS A 35 11.75 -6.62 11.96
CA CYS A 35 10.41 -6.14 11.64
C CYS A 35 10.45 -4.60 11.50
N PRO A 36 10.20 -4.04 10.30
CA PRO A 36 10.31 -2.61 10.08
C PRO A 36 9.35 -1.81 10.96
N GLU A 37 8.12 -2.28 11.10
CA GLU A 37 7.07 -1.62 11.87
C GLU A 37 7.44 -1.53 13.35
N LYS A 38 8.01 -2.61 13.92
CA LYS A 38 8.52 -2.59 15.29
C LYS A 38 9.67 -1.61 15.44
N TRP A 39 10.62 -1.63 14.50
CA TRP A 39 11.76 -0.71 14.54
C TRP A 39 11.30 0.76 14.46
N ILE A 40 10.31 1.07 13.62
CA ILE A 40 9.70 2.40 13.56
C ILE A 40 9.10 2.80 14.91
N LEU A 41 8.36 1.90 15.56
CA LEU A 41 7.76 2.17 16.88
C LEU A 41 8.81 2.34 18.00
N GLU A 42 9.99 1.77 17.84
CA GLU A 42 11.14 1.98 18.73
C GLU A 42 11.91 3.28 18.42
N HIS A 43 11.78 3.80 17.18
CA HIS A 43 12.46 4.99 16.68
C HIS A 43 11.48 5.97 15.98
N PRO A 44 10.37 6.35 16.64
CA PRO A 44 9.25 7.03 15.98
C PRO A 44 9.63 8.39 15.38
N GLN A 45 10.61 9.08 15.97
CA GLN A 45 11.06 10.38 15.47
C GLN A 45 11.61 10.31 14.05
N ILE A 46 12.29 9.23 13.70
CA ILE A 46 12.87 9.05 12.34
C ILE A 46 11.76 9.01 11.30
N MET A 47 10.69 8.25 11.55
CA MET A 47 9.56 8.16 10.64
C MET A 47 8.76 9.46 10.60
N PHE A 48 8.54 10.08 11.76
CA PHE A 48 7.87 11.36 11.85
C PHE A 48 8.59 12.44 11.03
N ASP A 49 9.90 12.59 11.18
CA ASP A 49 10.70 13.58 10.45
C ASP A 49 10.67 13.31 8.94
N LEU A 50 10.73 12.05 8.51
CA LEU A 50 10.62 11.65 7.12
C LEU A 50 9.26 12.05 6.52
N GLN A 51 8.17 11.76 7.21
CA GLN A 51 6.82 12.06 6.76
C GLN A 51 6.55 13.58 6.71
N VAL A 52 7.01 14.32 7.70
CA VAL A 52 6.95 15.80 7.68
C VAL A 52 7.77 16.37 6.52
N ALA A 53 8.93 15.79 6.22
CA ALA A 53 9.74 16.22 5.07
C ALA A 53 9.00 15.97 3.74
N TYR A 54 8.33 14.83 3.56
CA TYR A 54 7.50 14.55 2.39
C TYR A 54 6.34 15.55 2.25
N LEU A 55 5.61 15.80 3.32
CA LEU A 55 4.52 16.79 3.31
C LEU A 55 5.04 18.19 2.92
N ASN A 56 6.13 18.64 3.51
CA ASN A 56 6.76 19.92 3.19
C ASN A 56 7.27 19.99 1.73
N ALA A 57 7.58 18.86 1.11
CA ALA A 57 7.95 18.75 -0.30
C ALA A 57 6.74 18.77 -1.25
N GLY A 58 5.51 18.71 -0.73
CA GLY A 58 4.28 18.82 -1.50
C GLY A 58 3.49 17.50 -1.63
N THR A 59 3.77 16.52 -0.81
CA THR A 59 2.97 15.29 -0.72
C THR A 59 1.55 15.61 -0.23
N ASP A 60 0.55 15.03 -0.87
CA ASP A 60 -0.86 15.16 -0.51
C ASP A 60 -1.33 13.97 0.36
N ILE A 61 -0.76 12.79 0.16
CA ILE A 61 -1.16 11.55 0.85
C ILE A 61 0.08 10.84 1.37
N LEU A 62 0.15 10.67 2.69
CA LEU A 62 1.14 9.82 3.36
C LEU A 62 0.64 8.38 3.46
N TYR A 63 1.52 7.42 3.33
CA TYR A 63 1.27 6.04 3.68
C TYR A 63 1.64 5.83 5.16
N ALA A 64 0.68 5.40 5.97
CA ALA A 64 0.99 4.92 7.31
C ALA A 64 1.91 3.69 7.20
N PRO A 65 2.96 3.58 8.01
CA PRO A 65 3.92 2.49 7.86
C PRO A 65 3.37 1.17 8.42
N THR A 66 2.20 0.74 7.91
CA THR A 66 1.48 -0.49 8.29
C THR A 66 1.64 -1.61 7.26
N PHE A 67 2.51 -1.43 6.30
CA PHE A 67 2.72 -2.23 5.09
C PHE A 67 2.70 -3.74 5.34
N THR A 68 3.57 -4.27 6.24
CA THR A 68 3.59 -5.70 6.56
C THR A 68 2.96 -6.04 7.91
N CYS A 69 2.15 -5.14 8.48
CA CYS A 69 1.61 -5.28 9.83
C CYS A 69 0.35 -6.16 9.89
N ASN A 70 0.28 -7.22 9.08
CA ASN A 70 -0.75 -8.24 9.14
C ASN A 70 -0.31 -9.42 10.02
N ARG A 71 -1.29 -10.22 10.50
CA ARG A 71 -1.03 -11.34 11.43
C ARG A 71 0.00 -12.32 10.92
N ILE A 72 -0.01 -12.67 9.64
CA ILE A 72 0.91 -13.65 9.05
C ILE A 72 2.34 -13.12 9.10
N LYS A 73 2.55 -11.89 8.64
CA LYS A 73 3.87 -11.25 8.66
C LYS A 73 4.39 -11.00 10.06
N LEU A 74 3.55 -10.50 10.95
CA LEU A 74 3.93 -10.30 12.35
C LEU A 74 4.29 -11.60 13.05
N ASN A 75 3.65 -12.71 12.70
CA ASN A 75 3.95 -14.02 13.27
C ASN A 75 5.37 -14.51 12.93
N GLU A 76 5.95 -14.09 11.79
CA GLU A 76 7.34 -14.39 11.43
C GLU A 76 8.34 -13.83 12.46
N TYR A 77 7.93 -12.79 13.20
CA TYR A 77 8.73 -12.12 14.23
C TYR A 77 8.22 -12.39 15.67
N GLY A 78 7.20 -13.26 15.83
CA GLY A 78 6.58 -13.50 17.13
C GLY A 78 5.77 -12.33 17.68
N LEU A 79 5.25 -11.46 16.80
CA LEU A 79 4.54 -10.21 17.13
C LEU A 79 3.05 -10.25 16.74
N ALA A 80 2.50 -11.42 16.43
CA ALA A 80 1.11 -11.55 15.97
C ALA A 80 0.08 -10.99 16.98
N ASP A 81 0.36 -11.10 18.28
CA ASP A 81 -0.53 -10.61 19.34
C ASP A 81 -0.46 -9.09 19.51
N ASP A 82 0.55 -8.44 18.97
CA ASP A 82 0.74 -6.97 19.01
C ASP A 82 0.08 -6.26 17.81
N LEU A 83 -0.58 -6.99 16.90
CA LEU A 83 -1.15 -6.46 15.65
C LEU A 83 -1.97 -5.20 15.86
N GLU A 84 -2.91 -5.22 16.81
CA GLU A 84 -3.82 -4.09 17.05
C GLU A 84 -3.05 -2.86 17.56
N ASP A 85 -2.20 -3.02 18.59
CA ASP A 85 -1.41 -1.93 19.15
C ASP A 85 -0.46 -1.33 18.11
N MET A 86 0.23 -2.19 17.36
CA MET A 86 1.19 -1.75 16.35
C MET A 86 0.51 -0.94 15.24
N ASN A 87 -0.54 -1.47 14.60
CA ASN A 87 -1.25 -0.74 13.54
C ASN A 87 -1.79 0.59 14.05
N ARG A 88 -2.42 0.63 15.23
CA ARG A 88 -2.96 1.84 15.84
C ARG A 88 -1.88 2.91 16.02
N ARG A 89 -0.75 2.57 16.61
CA ARG A 89 0.35 3.50 16.88
C ARG A 89 1.03 3.99 15.61
N LEU A 90 1.16 3.13 14.59
CA LEU A 90 1.74 3.51 13.29
C LEU A 90 0.84 4.50 12.54
N VAL A 91 -0.48 4.30 12.56
CA VAL A 91 -1.43 5.27 12.00
C VAL A 91 -1.39 6.58 12.76
N GLU A 92 -1.37 6.54 14.09
CA GLU A 92 -1.29 7.76 14.92
C GLU A 92 -0.05 8.57 14.61
N LEU A 93 1.10 7.93 14.45
CA LEU A 93 2.37 8.58 14.07
C LEU A 93 2.22 9.39 12.75
N SER A 94 1.57 8.81 11.74
CA SER A 94 1.32 9.51 10.47
C SER A 94 0.33 10.66 10.62
N LYS A 95 -0.69 10.51 11.45
CA LYS A 95 -1.64 11.58 11.77
C LYS A 95 -0.96 12.74 12.51
N GLU A 96 -0.01 12.44 13.39
CA GLU A 96 0.80 13.47 14.06
C GLU A 96 1.65 14.25 13.05
N ALA A 97 2.24 13.58 12.06
CA ALA A 97 3.00 14.23 10.99
C ALA A 97 2.11 15.15 10.13
N VAL A 98 0.92 14.69 9.73
CA VAL A 98 -0.08 15.52 9.00
C VAL A 98 -0.50 16.72 9.84
N LYS A 99 -0.76 16.54 11.12
CA LYS A 99 -1.12 17.63 12.04
C LYS A 99 0.01 18.65 12.18
N ALA A 100 1.26 18.21 12.25
CA ALA A 100 2.42 19.09 12.34
C ALA A 100 2.65 19.89 11.07
N ALA A 101 2.46 19.28 9.90
CA ALA A 101 2.58 19.95 8.60
C ALA A 101 1.37 20.86 8.27
N GLY A 102 0.22 20.63 8.91
CA GLY A 102 -1.01 21.38 8.70
C GLY A 102 -1.79 21.02 7.46
N HIS A 103 -1.38 20.00 6.71
CA HIS A 103 -2.07 19.46 5.54
C HIS A 103 -1.68 18.00 5.29
N GLY A 104 -2.44 17.33 4.42
CA GLY A 104 -2.22 15.94 3.98
C GLY A 104 -3.34 15.00 4.41
N LEU A 105 -3.35 13.82 3.82
CA LEU A 105 -4.22 12.70 4.15
C LEU A 105 -3.36 11.51 4.57
N VAL A 106 -3.92 10.59 5.36
CA VAL A 106 -3.25 9.37 5.78
C VAL A 106 -3.92 8.17 5.13
N ALA A 107 -3.16 7.39 4.37
CA ALA A 107 -3.58 6.11 3.82
C ALA A 107 -3.09 4.97 4.70
N GLY A 108 -3.98 4.05 5.09
CA GLY A 108 -3.58 2.77 5.67
C GLY A 108 -2.96 1.89 4.60
N ASP A 109 -1.73 1.48 4.79
CA ASP A 109 -0.94 0.76 3.79
C ASP A 109 -0.94 -0.75 4.06
N ILE A 110 -1.25 -1.54 3.04
CA ILE A 110 -1.49 -2.98 3.11
C ILE A 110 -0.80 -3.64 1.92
N THR A 111 -0.06 -4.70 2.18
CA THR A 111 0.56 -5.51 1.14
C THR A 111 0.26 -6.99 1.28
N MET A 112 0.84 -7.79 0.39
CA MET A 112 0.68 -9.24 0.39
C MET A 112 1.26 -9.91 1.64
N THR A 113 0.67 -11.04 2.02
CA THR A 113 1.12 -11.85 3.17
C THR A 113 2.39 -12.64 2.87
N GLY A 114 2.68 -12.88 1.59
CA GLY A 114 3.77 -13.76 1.15
C GLY A 114 3.40 -15.25 1.12
N GLU A 115 2.23 -15.62 1.61
CA GLU A 115 1.76 -16.99 1.57
C GLU A 115 1.09 -17.35 0.24
N MET A 116 1.24 -18.60 -0.18
CA MET A 116 0.57 -19.10 -1.37
C MET A 116 -0.80 -19.65 -1.04
N LEU A 117 -1.80 -19.27 -1.86
CA LEU A 117 -3.15 -19.79 -1.76
C LEU A 117 -3.26 -21.25 -2.24
N TYR A 118 -4.18 -21.98 -1.65
CA TYR A 118 -4.55 -23.32 -2.13
C TYR A 118 -4.98 -23.26 -3.62
N PRO A 119 -4.61 -24.24 -4.47
CA PRO A 119 -3.93 -25.50 -4.14
C PRO A 119 -2.40 -25.44 -4.16
N MET A 120 -1.78 -24.33 -4.54
CA MET A 120 -0.32 -24.21 -4.58
C MET A 120 0.29 -24.08 -3.18
N GLY A 121 -0.40 -23.43 -2.27
CA GLY A 121 -0.06 -23.35 -0.84
C GLY A 121 -1.15 -23.97 0.03
N LYS A 122 -1.14 -23.63 1.31
CA LYS A 122 -2.09 -24.16 2.31
C LYS A 122 -3.19 -23.18 2.67
N LEU A 123 -2.97 -21.88 2.47
CA LEU A 123 -3.88 -20.82 2.89
C LEU A 123 -5.13 -20.83 2.01
N LYS A 124 -6.32 -20.90 2.60
CA LYS A 124 -7.57 -20.77 1.85
C LYS A 124 -7.90 -19.31 1.60
N PHE A 125 -8.67 -19.06 0.54
CA PHE A 125 -9.03 -17.70 0.15
C PHE A 125 -9.82 -16.98 1.25
N GLU A 126 -10.76 -17.65 1.89
CA GLU A 126 -11.57 -17.10 2.98
C GLU A 126 -10.74 -16.79 4.22
N GLU A 127 -9.77 -17.64 4.54
CA GLU A 127 -8.82 -17.43 5.65
C GLU A 127 -7.95 -16.19 5.39
N LEU A 128 -7.53 -15.99 4.13
CA LEU A 128 -6.78 -14.80 3.72
C LEU A 128 -7.64 -13.53 3.84
N VAL A 129 -8.91 -13.59 3.45
CA VAL A 129 -9.85 -12.47 3.64
C VAL A 129 -9.94 -12.09 5.11
N ASP A 130 -10.03 -13.07 6.02
CA ASP A 130 -10.11 -12.80 7.46
C ASP A 130 -8.82 -12.19 8.02
N VAL A 131 -7.65 -12.60 7.53
CA VAL A 131 -6.37 -11.97 7.88
C VAL A 131 -6.36 -10.48 7.51
N TYR A 132 -6.83 -10.13 6.31
CA TYR A 132 -6.90 -8.72 5.90
C TYR A 132 -7.97 -7.94 6.67
N LYS A 133 -9.14 -8.53 6.98
CA LYS A 133 -10.17 -7.87 7.80
C LYS A 133 -9.63 -7.45 9.15
N GLU A 134 -8.85 -8.29 9.79
CA GLU A 134 -8.27 -8.00 11.09
C GLU A 134 -7.41 -6.74 11.07
N GLN A 135 -6.49 -6.63 10.12
CA GLN A 135 -5.62 -5.46 9.97
C GLN A 135 -6.42 -4.21 9.56
N ILE A 136 -7.25 -4.34 8.53
CA ILE A 136 -8.02 -3.22 7.96
C ILE A 136 -8.96 -2.60 8.98
N LYS A 137 -9.61 -3.41 9.81
CA LYS A 137 -10.50 -2.93 10.86
C LYS A 137 -9.77 -2.01 11.83
N VAL A 138 -8.59 -2.39 12.28
CA VAL A 138 -7.77 -1.56 13.18
C VAL A 138 -7.34 -0.27 12.50
N ILE A 139 -6.92 -0.33 11.24
CA ILE A 139 -6.51 0.83 10.45
C ILE A 139 -7.68 1.83 10.29
N ASP A 140 -8.88 1.35 9.94
CA ASP A 140 -10.08 2.18 9.80
C ASP A 140 -10.47 2.83 11.14
N GLU A 141 -10.55 2.04 12.21
CA GLU A 141 -10.84 2.53 13.57
C GLU A 141 -9.79 3.53 14.08
N SER A 142 -8.56 3.49 13.58
CA SER A 142 -7.50 4.44 13.90
C SER A 142 -7.65 5.78 13.15
N GLY A 143 -8.58 5.87 12.19
CA GLY A 143 -8.99 7.10 11.54
C GLY A 143 -8.12 7.49 10.34
N CYS A 144 -7.71 6.54 9.53
CA CYS A 144 -7.17 6.78 8.19
C CYS A 144 -8.22 7.43 7.27
N ASP A 145 -7.77 8.12 6.25
CA ASP A 145 -8.63 8.76 5.24
C ASP A 145 -8.98 7.83 4.09
N LEU A 146 -8.08 6.89 3.76
CA LEU A 146 -8.21 5.91 2.69
C LEU A 146 -7.36 4.68 2.98
N LEU A 147 -7.55 3.63 2.16
CA LEU A 147 -6.74 2.41 2.18
C LEU A 147 -5.93 2.30 0.90
N VAL A 148 -4.71 1.81 1.01
CA VAL A 148 -3.87 1.43 -0.13
C VAL A 148 -3.52 -0.04 0.00
N VAL A 149 -3.82 -0.81 -1.03
CA VAL A 149 -3.43 -2.22 -1.20
C VAL A 149 -2.37 -2.23 -2.28
N GLU A 150 -1.09 -2.27 -1.89
CA GLU A 150 -0.01 -2.04 -2.83
C GLU A 150 1.01 -3.19 -2.92
N THR A 151 1.85 -3.10 -3.96
CA THR A 151 2.92 -4.07 -4.24
C THR A 151 2.39 -5.49 -4.41
N MET A 152 1.17 -5.60 -4.94
CA MET A 152 0.49 -6.88 -5.07
C MET A 152 0.98 -7.64 -6.32
N MET A 153 1.47 -8.85 -6.11
CA MET A 153 1.96 -9.73 -7.20
C MET A 153 0.93 -10.78 -7.61
N SER A 154 -0.15 -10.93 -6.82
CA SER A 154 -1.23 -11.90 -7.04
C SER A 154 -2.58 -11.20 -7.12
N LEU A 155 -3.27 -11.34 -8.25
CA LEU A 155 -4.64 -10.82 -8.38
C LEU A 155 -5.61 -11.50 -7.40
N ALA A 156 -5.41 -12.77 -7.09
CA ALA A 156 -6.24 -13.49 -6.13
C ALA A 156 -6.10 -12.91 -4.73
N GLU A 157 -4.87 -12.63 -4.30
CA GLU A 157 -4.59 -12.01 -3.01
C GLU A 157 -5.08 -10.55 -2.96
N THR A 158 -4.87 -9.77 -4.05
CA THR A 158 -5.41 -8.41 -4.16
C THR A 158 -6.94 -8.40 -4.00
N ARG A 159 -7.61 -9.37 -4.61
CA ARG A 159 -9.08 -9.53 -4.46
C ARG A 159 -9.46 -9.81 -3.01
N ALA A 160 -8.74 -10.67 -2.30
CA ALA A 160 -9.00 -10.97 -0.89
C ALA A 160 -8.90 -9.70 -0.03
N ALA A 161 -7.85 -8.90 -0.23
CA ALA A 161 -7.67 -7.64 0.48
C ALA A 161 -8.79 -6.61 0.17
N VAL A 162 -9.17 -6.46 -1.11
CA VAL A 162 -10.25 -5.55 -1.52
C VAL A 162 -11.62 -6.02 -1.00
N ILE A 163 -11.90 -7.32 -1.01
CA ILE A 163 -13.13 -7.88 -0.45
C ILE A 163 -13.16 -7.63 1.07
N ALA A 164 -12.07 -7.94 1.76
CA ALA A 164 -11.94 -7.66 3.19
C ALA A 164 -12.21 -6.19 3.50
N ALA A 165 -11.59 -5.27 2.76
CA ALA A 165 -11.79 -3.83 2.92
C ALA A 165 -13.25 -3.41 2.72
N ASN A 166 -13.92 -3.93 1.68
CA ASN A 166 -15.34 -3.62 1.43
C ASN A 166 -16.29 -4.19 2.50
N GLU A 167 -15.89 -5.24 3.22
CA GLU A 167 -16.73 -5.83 4.25
C GLU A 167 -16.61 -5.14 5.62
N VAL A 168 -15.47 -4.51 5.91
CA VAL A 168 -15.20 -3.94 7.25
C VAL A 168 -14.95 -2.43 7.25
N SER A 169 -14.92 -1.76 6.07
CA SER A 169 -14.61 -0.34 5.95
C SER A 169 -15.38 0.33 4.81
N ASP A 170 -15.72 1.61 4.99
CA ASP A 170 -16.29 2.49 3.96
C ASP A 170 -15.23 3.39 3.29
N LEU A 171 -13.97 3.24 3.64
CA LEU A 171 -12.88 4.04 3.11
C LEU A 171 -12.66 3.80 1.61
N PRO A 172 -12.23 4.83 0.85
CA PRO A 172 -11.76 4.64 -0.52
C PRO A 172 -10.57 3.69 -0.55
N ILE A 173 -10.51 2.84 -1.58
CA ILE A 173 -9.44 1.86 -1.75
C ILE A 173 -8.66 2.20 -3.01
N ILE A 174 -7.36 2.38 -2.90
CA ILE A 174 -6.42 2.38 -4.01
C ILE A 174 -5.81 0.97 -4.08
N ALA A 175 -5.73 0.38 -5.26
CA ALA A 175 -5.04 -0.90 -5.46
C ALA A 175 -3.92 -0.73 -6.47
N SER A 176 -2.70 -1.17 -6.16
CA SER A 176 -1.59 -1.19 -7.10
C SER A 176 -0.91 -2.56 -7.16
N LEU A 177 -0.55 -2.94 -8.37
CA LEU A 177 0.08 -4.22 -8.64
C LEU A 177 1.50 -4.02 -9.17
N THR A 178 2.33 -5.01 -8.90
CA THR A 178 3.70 -5.08 -9.37
C THR A 178 3.79 -6.01 -10.57
N PHE A 179 4.34 -5.48 -11.67
CA PHE A 179 4.49 -6.22 -12.93
C PHE A 179 5.96 -6.41 -13.24
N ASN A 180 6.29 -7.60 -13.72
CA ASN A 180 7.62 -7.92 -14.23
C ASN A 180 7.88 -7.26 -15.60
N GLU A 181 9.08 -7.45 -16.14
CA GLU A 181 9.48 -6.87 -17.42
C GLU A 181 8.64 -7.34 -18.61
N ASP A 182 8.00 -8.52 -18.51
CA ASP A 182 7.09 -9.08 -19.50
C ASP A 182 5.68 -8.48 -19.47
N GLY A 183 5.43 -7.52 -18.58
CA GLY A 183 4.14 -6.88 -18.39
C GLY A 183 3.10 -7.72 -17.65
N ARG A 184 3.54 -8.75 -16.91
CA ARG A 184 2.68 -9.60 -16.09
C ARG A 184 3.09 -9.56 -14.62
N THR A 185 2.12 -9.78 -13.74
CA THR A 185 2.43 -10.01 -12.32
C THR A 185 3.18 -11.35 -12.17
N LEU A 186 3.77 -11.58 -11.00
CA LEU A 186 4.44 -12.86 -10.70
C LEU A 186 3.56 -14.09 -11.00
N TYR A 187 2.25 -13.97 -10.80
CA TYR A 187 1.28 -15.04 -11.07
C TYR A 187 0.61 -14.94 -12.45
N GLY A 188 1.20 -14.16 -13.37
CA GLY A 188 0.82 -14.15 -14.80
C GLY A 188 -0.35 -13.24 -15.16
N THR A 189 -0.88 -12.44 -14.25
CA THR A 189 -1.98 -11.50 -14.53
C THR A 189 -1.48 -10.33 -15.38
N ASP A 190 -2.18 -10.01 -16.46
CA ASP A 190 -1.93 -8.83 -17.30
C ASP A 190 -2.68 -7.59 -16.76
N PRO A 191 -2.29 -6.36 -17.17
CA PRO A 191 -2.88 -5.12 -16.69
C PRO A 191 -4.37 -4.99 -16.97
N VAL A 192 -4.84 -5.45 -18.13
CA VAL A 192 -6.25 -5.37 -18.56
C VAL A 192 -7.12 -6.26 -17.67
N THR A 193 -6.68 -7.48 -17.41
CA THR A 193 -7.36 -8.40 -16.49
C THR A 193 -7.43 -7.82 -15.08
N ALA A 194 -6.33 -7.24 -14.58
CA ALA A 194 -6.30 -6.62 -13.26
C ALA A 194 -7.32 -5.49 -13.13
N VAL A 195 -7.37 -4.57 -14.11
CA VAL A 195 -8.34 -3.48 -14.13
C VAL A 195 -9.77 -4.01 -14.14
N ASN A 196 -10.09 -4.93 -15.06
CA ASN A 196 -11.44 -5.48 -15.17
C ASN A 196 -11.95 -6.08 -13.87
N VAL A 197 -11.09 -6.77 -13.14
CA VAL A 197 -11.48 -7.40 -11.87
C VAL A 197 -11.63 -6.35 -10.76
N LEU A 198 -10.61 -5.50 -10.57
CA LEU A 198 -10.55 -4.64 -9.40
C LEU A 198 -11.49 -3.45 -9.47
N GLN A 199 -11.69 -2.83 -10.64
CA GLN A 199 -12.67 -1.75 -10.77
C GLN A 199 -14.11 -2.23 -10.49
N ASN A 200 -14.45 -3.48 -10.86
CA ASN A 200 -15.76 -4.06 -10.56
C ASN A 200 -15.90 -4.49 -9.10
N LEU A 201 -14.80 -4.62 -8.36
CA LEU A 201 -14.81 -4.77 -6.89
C LEU A 201 -14.92 -3.43 -6.15
N GLY A 202 -14.98 -2.30 -6.86
CA GLY A 202 -15.25 -0.99 -6.29
C GLY A 202 -14.01 -0.28 -5.72
N VAL A 203 -12.80 -0.58 -6.22
CA VAL A 203 -11.64 0.25 -5.92
C VAL A 203 -11.81 1.65 -6.53
N ALA A 204 -11.32 2.67 -5.85
CA ALA A 204 -11.43 4.07 -6.29
C ALA A 204 -10.34 4.45 -7.30
N ALA A 205 -9.18 3.80 -7.21
CA ALA A 205 -8.08 3.94 -8.14
C ALA A 205 -7.32 2.64 -8.31
N ILE A 206 -6.70 2.46 -9.48
CA ILE A 206 -5.84 1.31 -9.78
C ILE A 206 -4.52 1.79 -10.38
N GLY A 207 -3.42 1.09 -10.09
CA GLY A 207 -2.13 1.49 -10.60
C GLY A 207 -1.07 0.41 -10.59
N VAL A 208 0.15 0.89 -10.79
CA VAL A 208 1.37 0.09 -10.80
C VAL A 208 2.39 0.71 -9.87
N ASN A 209 3.16 -0.14 -9.18
CA ASN A 209 4.27 0.30 -8.36
C ASN A 209 5.39 -0.74 -8.34
N CYS A 210 6.60 -0.33 -7.95
CA CYS A 210 7.78 -1.17 -7.79
C CYS A 210 8.21 -1.94 -9.06
N SER A 211 9.22 -2.81 -8.93
CA SER A 211 9.73 -3.80 -9.89
C SER A 211 10.36 -3.26 -11.18
N THR A 212 9.73 -2.33 -11.90
CA THR A 212 10.25 -1.79 -13.16
C THR A 212 10.45 -0.29 -13.08
N GLY A 213 11.36 0.26 -13.92
CA GLY A 213 11.54 1.70 -14.01
C GLY A 213 10.32 2.43 -14.60
N PRO A 214 10.24 3.76 -14.42
CA PRO A 214 9.09 4.56 -14.81
C PRO A 214 8.73 4.43 -16.30
N ASP A 215 9.70 4.26 -17.18
CA ASP A 215 9.46 4.13 -18.62
C ASP A 215 8.58 2.93 -18.98
N LYS A 216 8.79 1.79 -18.28
CA LYS A 216 7.97 0.58 -18.48
C LYS A 216 6.59 0.73 -17.81
N MET A 217 6.51 1.42 -16.68
CA MET A 217 5.24 1.68 -15.98
C MET A 217 4.27 2.51 -16.83
N VAL A 218 4.77 3.46 -17.63
CA VAL A 218 3.93 4.28 -18.51
C VAL A 218 3.14 3.42 -19.50
N GLU A 219 3.77 2.37 -20.08
CA GLU A 219 3.09 1.48 -21.01
C GLU A 219 2.02 0.62 -20.31
N LEU A 220 2.32 0.12 -19.12
CA LEU A 220 1.35 -0.64 -18.29
C LEU A 220 0.12 0.21 -17.97
N VAL A 221 0.35 1.45 -17.52
CA VAL A 221 -0.76 2.37 -17.21
C VAL A 221 -1.55 2.76 -18.46
N ARG A 222 -0.90 2.90 -19.62
CA ARG A 222 -1.61 3.13 -20.90
C ARG A 222 -2.56 1.98 -21.24
N GLN A 223 -2.14 0.74 -21.04
CA GLN A 223 -3.00 -0.43 -21.22
C GLN A 223 -4.16 -0.42 -20.21
N MET A 224 -3.88 -0.12 -18.92
CA MET A 224 -4.93 0.01 -17.91
C MET A 224 -5.94 1.09 -18.25
N LYS A 225 -5.47 2.27 -18.66
CA LYS A 225 -6.33 3.41 -19.02
C LYS A 225 -7.25 3.13 -20.21
N SER A 226 -6.91 2.21 -21.09
CA SER A 226 -7.74 1.90 -22.25
C SER A 226 -9.12 1.35 -21.89
N ILE A 227 -9.27 0.79 -20.68
CA ILE A 227 -10.50 0.16 -20.19
C ILE A 227 -10.94 0.67 -18.80
N ALA A 228 -10.09 1.41 -18.11
CA ALA A 228 -10.40 1.92 -16.78
C ALA A 228 -11.41 3.06 -16.84
N PHE A 229 -12.45 2.99 -16.02
CA PHE A 229 -13.37 4.10 -15.73
C PHE A 229 -13.14 4.71 -14.35
N ILE A 230 -12.08 4.29 -13.68
CA ILE A 230 -11.59 4.80 -12.40
C ILE A 230 -10.24 5.51 -12.57
N LEU A 231 -9.74 6.11 -11.49
CA LEU A 231 -8.45 6.79 -11.49
C LEU A 231 -7.30 5.83 -11.75
N SER A 232 -6.23 6.33 -12.36
CA SER A 232 -4.99 5.57 -12.60
C SER A 232 -3.84 6.16 -11.80
N LEU A 233 -2.96 5.30 -11.30
CA LEU A 233 -1.86 5.61 -10.42
C LEU A 233 -0.54 5.06 -10.97
N ILE A 234 0.53 5.83 -10.81
CA ILE A 234 1.92 5.34 -10.84
C ILE A 234 2.57 5.75 -9.53
N HIS A 235 3.05 4.79 -8.76
CA HIS A 235 3.82 5.05 -7.55
C HIS A 235 5.27 4.61 -7.74
N ILE A 236 6.16 5.59 -7.79
CA ILE A 236 7.61 5.39 -7.90
C ILE A 236 8.21 5.74 -6.55
N SER A 237 8.45 4.73 -5.73
CA SER A 237 8.98 4.92 -4.38
C SER A 237 10.46 5.26 -4.37
N GLU A 238 11.23 4.90 -5.40
CA GLU A 238 12.66 5.17 -5.45
C GLU A 238 13.13 5.62 -6.83
N PRO A 239 14.00 6.65 -6.91
CA PRO A 239 14.72 6.96 -8.13
C PRO A 239 15.83 5.94 -8.35
N THR A 240 15.49 4.73 -8.74
CA THR A 240 16.47 3.68 -9.04
C THR A 240 17.27 4.03 -10.29
N ARG A 241 18.46 4.57 -10.13
CA ARG A 241 19.52 4.32 -11.08
C ARG A 241 19.92 2.86 -10.87
N HIS A 242 19.62 2.00 -11.80
CA HIS A 242 20.24 0.69 -11.87
C HIS A 242 21.77 0.89 -11.95
N LEU A 243 22.44 0.71 -10.83
CA LEU A 243 23.89 0.45 -10.86
C LEU A 243 24.00 -0.92 -11.53
N ARG A 244 24.38 -0.94 -12.81
CA ARG A 244 24.91 -2.15 -13.44
C ARG A 244 26.11 -2.54 -12.61
N ILE A 245 25.99 -3.61 -11.85
CA ILE A 245 27.13 -4.34 -11.32
C ILE A 245 27.75 -5.01 -12.53
N SER A 246 28.88 -4.46 -12.97
CA SER A 246 29.77 -5.05 -13.98
C SER A 246 30.52 -6.22 -13.37
#